data_07ea38378c1b44050591afbab82ce25d
#
_entry.id   07ea38378c1b44050591afbab82ce25d
#
_cell.length_a   1.000
_cell.length_b   1.000
_cell.length_c   1.000
_cell.angle_alpha   90.00
_cell.angle_beta   90.00
_cell.angle_gamma   90.00
#
_symmetry.space_group_name_H-M   'P 1'
#
loop_
_entity.id
_entity.type
_entity.pdbx_description
1 polymer ?
#
loop_
_entity_poly.entity_id
_entity_poly.type
_entity_poly.pdbx_seq_one_letter_code
_entity_poly.pdbx_strand_id
1 'polypeptide(L)'
;MAVKRNTLVLAVVLFIFATFAWAGWANFEYRKQAAERLLASAARGELVVDAASGAPEYVSPLRGKPAPAFELEDLSGKKVSLESYKGKAVLVNFWATWCAPCKIETPWLVELREEYAAQGFEILGVSADDLDRDDAAKLAEEKKEIAHSATQLHISYPVLIDGGSLDKAYGGLDELPMSFFVDRDGKVVAAQMGLTSKEDIEGNIKKALGN
;
A
#
# COMPACT_ATOMS: atom_id res chain seq x y z
N MET A 1 56.96 -17.95 -21.96
CA MET A 1 55.60 -17.27 -22.08
C MET A 1 54.50 -17.89 -21.21
N ALA A 2 54.57 -19.16 -20.79
CA ALA A 2 53.55 -19.84 -19.95
C ALA A 2 53.39 -19.26 -18.53
N VAL A 3 54.46 -18.80 -17.88
CA VAL A 3 54.44 -18.26 -16.51
C VAL A 3 53.58 -16.99 -16.40
N LYS A 4 53.61 -16.08 -17.40
CA LYS A 4 52.80 -14.84 -17.39
C LYS A 4 51.30 -15.11 -17.54
N ARG A 5 50.90 -16.19 -18.24
CA ARG A 5 49.48 -16.56 -18.41
C ARG A 5 48.86 -17.11 -17.13
N ASN A 6 49.61 -17.92 -16.39
CA ASN A 6 49.16 -18.49 -15.13
C ASN A 6 49.02 -17.44 -14.02
N THR A 7 49.91 -16.44 -13.98
CA THR A 7 49.81 -15.30 -13.05
C THR A 7 48.59 -14.41 -13.35
N LEU A 8 48.28 -14.18 -14.63
CA LEU A 8 47.08 -13.42 -15.01
C LEU A 8 45.78 -14.14 -14.62
N VAL A 9 45.72 -15.45 -14.87
CA VAL A 9 44.56 -16.29 -14.48
C VAL A 9 44.37 -16.28 -12.96
N LEU A 10 45.47 -16.42 -12.20
CA LEU A 10 45.42 -16.39 -10.73
C LEU A 10 44.93 -15.04 -10.22
N ALA A 11 45.40 -13.93 -10.82
CA ALA A 11 44.96 -12.57 -10.46
C ALA A 11 43.45 -12.37 -10.73
N VAL A 12 42.95 -12.84 -11.88
CA VAL A 12 41.51 -12.77 -12.21
C VAL A 12 40.66 -13.59 -11.22
N VAL A 13 41.09 -14.81 -10.90
CA VAL A 13 40.41 -15.68 -9.95
C VAL A 13 40.36 -15.03 -8.56
N LEU A 14 41.49 -14.49 -8.09
CA LEU A 14 41.52 -13.78 -6.80
C LEU A 14 40.64 -12.54 -6.81
N PHE A 15 40.58 -11.78 -7.90
CA PHE A 15 39.71 -10.63 -8.04
C PHE A 15 38.23 -11.04 -7.97
N ILE A 16 37.84 -12.12 -8.65
CA ILE A 16 36.49 -12.67 -8.59
C ILE A 16 36.13 -13.09 -7.15
N PHE A 17 37.02 -13.81 -6.47
CA PHE A 17 36.79 -14.19 -5.07
C PHE A 17 36.66 -12.96 -4.14
N ALA A 18 37.50 -11.93 -4.34
CA ALA A 18 37.44 -10.70 -3.57
C ALA A 18 36.10 -9.94 -3.78
N THR A 19 35.61 -9.88 -5.03
CA THR A 19 34.30 -9.25 -5.32
C THR A 19 33.13 -10.00 -4.70
N PHE A 20 33.14 -11.35 -4.77
CA PHE A 20 32.11 -12.16 -4.10
C PHE A 20 32.17 -12.04 -2.56
N ALA A 21 33.38 -12.05 -1.99
CA ALA A 21 33.56 -11.85 -0.56
C ALA A 21 33.06 -10.46 -0.11
N TRP A 22 33.41 -9.42 -0.89
CA TRP A 22 32.92 -8.05 -0.63
C TRP A 22 31.39 -7.93 -0.76
N ALA A 23 30.81 -8.50 -1.81
CA ALA A 23 29.36 -8.51 -2.00
C ALA A 23 28.64 -9.30 -0.89
N GLY A 24 29.19 -10.42 -0.47
CA GLY A 24 28.68 -11.19 0.66
C GLY A 24 28.73 -10.42 1.98
N TRP A 25 29.85 -9.74 2.24
CA TRP A 25 30.01 -8.88 3.41
C TRP A 25 29.07 -7.67 3.38
N ALA A 26 28.97 -6.98 2.24
CA ALA A 26 28.06 -5.85 2.06
C ALA A 26 26.61 -6.26 2.27
N ASN A 27 26.19 -7.41 1.74
CA ASN A 27 24.85 -7.96 1.97
C ASN A 27 24.61 -8.34 3.45
N PHE A 28 25.64 -8.89 4.12
CA PHE A 28 25.56 -9.21 5.55
C PHE A 28 25.38 -7.94 6.40
N GLU A 29 26.17 -6.89 6.14
CA GLU A 29 26.05 -5.61 6.84
C GLU A 29 24.70 -4.94 6.58
N TYR A 30 24.21 -4.97 5.33
CA TYR A 30 22.88 -4.47 4.98
C TYR A 30 21.78 -5.18 5.78
N ARG A 31 21.83 -6.52 5.84
CA ARG A 31 20.85 -7.32 6.60
C ARG A 31 20.94 -7.07 8.10
N LYS A 32 22.15 -6.89 8.64
CA LYS A 32 22.36 -6.55 10.04
C LYS A 32 21.77 -5.19 10.38
N GLN A 33 22.05 -4.16 9.57
CA GLN A 33 21.46 -2.82 9.76
C GLN A 33 19.93 -2.84 9.62
N ALA A 34 19.38 -3.60 8.69
CA ALA A 34 17.95 -3.76 8.56
C ALA A 34 17.32 -4.40 9.81
N ALA A 35 17.95 -5.44 10.36
CA ALA A 35 17.50 -6.07 11.60
C ALA A 35 17.59 -5.12 12.80
N GLU A 36 18.66 -4.33 12.91
CA GLU A 36 18.82 -3.31 13.98
C GLU A 36 17.77 -2.20 13.87
N ARG A 37 17.42 -1.77 12.65
CA ARG A 37 16.33 -0.80 12.42
C ARG A 37 14.97 -1.38 12.81
N LEU A 38 14.70 -2.63 12.47
CA LEU A 38 13.48 -3.33 12.88
C LEU A 38 13.38 -3.45 14.41
N LEU A 39 14.45 -3.85 15.08
CA LEU A 39 14.49 -3.92 16.54
C LEU A 39 14.33 -2.54 17.19
N ALA A 40 14.93 -1.50 16.63
CA ALA A 40 14.80 -0.15 17.13
C ALA A 40 13.39 0.42 16.94
N SER A 41 12.70 0.10 15.83
CA SER A 41 11.31 0.48 15.60
C SER A 41 10.34 -0.30 16.48
N ALA A 42 10.59 -1.59 16.71
CA ALA A 42 9.83 -2.40 17.67
C ALA A 42 9.98 -1.86 19.11
N ALA A 43 11.20 -1.47 19.51
CA ALA A 43 11.46 -0.88 20.82
C ALA A 43 10.79 0.49 21.01
N ARG A 44 10.50 1.23 19.93
CA ARG A 44 9.75 2.49 19.96
C ARG A 44 8.23 2.29 19.88
N GLY A 45 7.76 1.04 19.78
CA GLY A 45 6.34 0.74 19.62
C GLY A 45 5.78 1.06 18.21
N GLU A 46 6.65 1.30 17.22
CA GLU A 46 6.29 1.58 15.84
C GLU A 46 6.01 0.30 15.02
N LEU A 47 6.50 -0.85 15.50
CA LEU A 47 6.27 -2.16 14.91
C LEU A 47 5.60 -3.07 15.92
N VAL A 48 4.39 -3.46 15.63
CA VAL A 48 3.73 -4.60 16.29
C VAL A 48 3.99 -5.82 15.42
N VAL A 49 4.49 -6.88 16.02
CA VAL A 49 4.63 -8.17 15.33
C VAL A 49 3.31 -8.89 15.47
N ASP A 50 2.69 -9.28 14.37
CA ASP A 50 1.51 -10.12 14.39
C ASP A 50 1.83 -11.42 15.12
N ALA A 51 1.08 -11.71 16.20
CA ALA A 51 1.35 -12.85 17.07
C ALA A 51 1.13 -14.21 16.38
N ALA A 52 0.42 -14.23 15.25
CA ALA A 52 0.10 -15.43 14.49
C ALA A 52 1.11 -15.74 13.39
N SER A 53 1.60 -14.69 12.69
CA SER A 53 2.52 -14.83 11.54
C SER A 53 3.98 -14.52 11.87
N GLY A 54 4.26 -13.81 12.97
CA GLY A 54 5.59 -13.32 13.30
C GLY A 54 6.12 -12.25 12.32
N ALA A 55 5.29 -11.78 11.39
CA ALA A 55 5.64 -10.75 10.42
C ALA A 55 5.48 -9.35 11.04
N PRO A 56 6.31 -8.37 10.63
CA PRO A 56 6.12 -6.99 11.07
C PRO A 56 4.80 -6.45 10.50
N GLU A 57 3.85 -6.11 11.39
CA GLU A 57 2.61 -5.42 11.02
C GLU A 57 2.88 -3.93 10.88
N TYR A 58 2.41 -3.31 9.80
CA TYR A 58 2.43 -1.86 9.68
C TYR A 58 1.47 -1.24 10.69
N VAL A 59 2.00 -0.48 11.64
CA VAL A 59 1.18 0.26 12.61
C VAL A 59 1.07 1.72 12.18
N SER A 60 -0.06 2.05 11.60
CA SER A 60 -0.36 3.43 11.23
C SER A 60 -0.42 4.34 12.46
N PRO A 61 0.16 5.57 12.39
CA PRO A 61 -0.01 6.59 13.41
C PRO A 61 -1.47 7.05 13.59
N LEU A 62 -2.36 6.66 12.66
CA LEU A 62 -3.79 6.94 12.71
C LEU A 62 -4.59 5.88 13.48
N ARG A 63 -4.00 4.73 13.82
CA ARG A 63 -4.70 3.65 14.53
C ARG A 63 -5.33 4.16 15.84
N GLY A 64 -6.63 3.92 16.01
CA GLY A 64 -7.43 4.37 17.15
C GLY A 64 -7.88 5.83 17.10
N LYS A 65 -7.46 6.57 16.05
CA LYS A 65 -7.85 7.98 15.85
C LYS A 65 -8.97 8.09 14.81
N PRO A 66 -9.70 9.21 14.78
CA PRO A 66 -10.60 9.50 13.67
C PRO A 66 -9.84 9.48 12.35
N ALA A 67 -10.42 8.84 11.33
CA ALA A 67 -9.89 8.89 9.98
C ALA A 67 -9.91 10.33 9.46
N PRO A 68 -8.86 10.80 8.78
CA PRO A 68 -8.85 12.13 8.20
C PRO A 68 -10.03 12.33 7.25
N ALA A 69 -10.78 13.42 7.47
CA ALA A 69 -11.91 13.77 6.64
C ALA A 69 -11.44 14.19 5.25
N PHE A 70 -12.20 13.83 4.23
CA PHE A 70 -11.98 14.30 2.87
C PHE A 70 -13.29 14.44 2.11
N GLU A 71 -13.26 15.23 1.05
CA GLU A 71 -14.27 15.29 -0.01
C GLU A 71 -13.53 15.31 -1.34
N LEU A 72 -13.68 14.24 -2.13
CA LEU A 72 -13.06 14.07 -3.44
C LEU A 72 -14.12 13.86 -4.52
N GLU A 73 -13.76 14.04 -5.78
CA GLU A 73 -14.62 13.69 -6.90
C GLU A 73 -14.46 12.22 -7.26
N ASP A 74 -15.55 11.57 -7.62
CA ASP A 74 -15.51 10.29 -8.30
C ASP A 74 -15.29 10.47 -9.82
N LEU A 75 -15.16 9.36 -10.55
CA LEU A 75 -14.94 9.37 -12.00
C LEU A 75 -16.10 10.04 -12.79
N SER A 76 -17.26 10.21 -12.21
CA SER A 76 -18.41 10.92 -12.81
C SER A 76 -18.42 12.43 -12.50
N GLY A 77 -17.51 12.90 -11.64
CA GLY A 77 -17.45 14.26 -11.13
C GLY A 77 -18.37 14.51 -9.92
N LYS A 78 -18.98 13.48 -9.38
CA LYS A 78 -19.78 13.58 -8.16
C LYS A 78 -18.85 13.66 -6.94
N LYS A 79 -19.12 14.61 -6.04
CA LYS A 79 -18.43 14.74 -4.78
C LYS A 79 -18.81 13.62 -3.82
N VAL A 80 -17.79 12.99 -3.25
CA VAL A 80 -17.89 11.89 -2.28
C VAL A 80 -17.04 12.24 -1.07
N SER A 81 -17.65 12.23 0.11
CA SER A 81 -16.95 12.48 1.37
C SER A 81 -16.94 11.23 2.24
N LEU A 82 -15.90 11.04 3.06
CA LEU A 82 -15.85 9.96 4.03
C LEU A 82 -17.01 10.06 5.04
N GLU A 83 -17.40 11.28 5.42
CA GLU A 83 -18.51 11.54 6.35
C GLU A 83 -19.85 10.99 5.83
N SER A 84 -20.05 10.92 4.51
CA SER A 84 -21.27 10.36 3.90
C SER A 84 -21.43 8.85 4.13
N TYR A 85 -20.40 8.20 4.63
CA TYR A 85 -20.39 6.77 4.98
C TYR A 85 -20.45 6.50 6.49
N LYS A 86 -20.70 7.51 7.30
CA LYS A 86 -20.84 7.34 8.75
C LYS A 86 -21.88 6.28 9.10
N GLY A 87 -21.55 5.42 10.05
CA GLY A 87 -22.36 4.25 10.41
C GLY A 87 -22.08 2.99 9.59
N LYS A 88 -21.22 3.10 8.56
CA LYS A 88 -20.68 1.96 7.82
C LYS A 88 -19.23 1.73 8.19
N ALA A 89 -18.77 0.48 8.10
CA ALA A 89 -17.35 0.19 8.04
C ALA A 89 -16.82 0.53 6.63
N VAL A 90 -15.69 1.21 6.55
CA VAL A 90 -15.13 1.68 5.27
C VAL A 90 -13.68 1.27 5.12
N LEU A 91 -13.32 0.70 3.98
CA LEU A 91 -11.95 0.58 3.55
C LEU A 91 -11.62 1.77 2.63
N VAL A 92 -10.70 2.64 3.07
CA VAL A 92 -10.08 3.64 2.21
C VAL A 92 -8.80 3.02 1.65
N ASN A 93 -8.83 2.66 0.35
CA ASN A 93 -7.73 1.98 -0.33
C ASN A 93 -7.10 2.93 -1.36
N PHE A 94 -5.84 3.30 -1.13
CA PHE A 94 -5.05 4.09 -2.07
C PHE A 94 -4.36 3.16 -3.08
N TRP A 95 -4.55 3.46 -4.35
CA TRP A 95 -4.03 2.68 -5.47
C TRP A 95 -3.63 3.59 -6.64
N ALA A 96 -2.96 3.06 -7.66
CA ALA A 96 -2.65 3.80 -8.88
C ALA A 96 -2.67 2.88 -10.12
N THR A 97 -2.85 3.47 -11.30
CA THR A 97 -2.91 2.72 -12.57
C THR A 97 -1.62 1.98 -12.90
N TRP A 98 -0.48 2.48 -12.48
CA TRP A 98 0.85 1.89 -12.64
C TRP A 98 1.25 0.91 -11.52
N CYS A 99 0.46 0.81 -10.46
CA CYS A 99 0.76 -0.04 -9.30
C CYS A 99 0.46 -1.52 -9.58
N ALA A 100 1.49 -2.31 -9.85
CA ALA A 100 1.33 -3.75 -10.11
C ALA A 100 0.76 -4.53 -8.90
N PRO A 101 1.22 -4.32 -7.65
CA PRO A 101 0.63 -4.98 -6.48
C PRO A 101 -0.85 -4.64 -6.28
N CYS A 102 -1.26 -3.39 -6.58
CA CYS A 102 -2.67 -2.99 -6.49
C CYS A 102 -3.57 -3.79 -7.43
N LYS A 103 -3.07 -4.09 -8.65
CA LYS A 103 -3.80 -4.92 -9.62
C LYS A 103 -3.98 -6.37 -9.16
N ILE A 104 -3.07 -6.88 -8.33
CA ILE A 104 -3.19 -8.22 -7.71
C ILE A 104 -4.24 -8.21 -6.61
N GLU A 105 -4.28 -7.16 -5.76
CA GLU A 105 -5.18 -7.03 -4.63
C GLU A 105 -6.64 -6.75 -5.07
N THR A 106 -6.82 -5.95 -6.11
CA THR A 106 -8.14 -5.43 -6.52
C THR A 106 -9.22 -6.52 -6.70
N PRO A 107 -8.97 -7.68 -7.35
CA PRO A 107 -9.98 -8.74 -7.45
C PRO A 107 -10.47 -9.25 -6.09
N TRP A 108 -9.59 -9.33 -5.09
CA TRP A 108 -9.97 -9.71 -3.72
C TRP A 108 -10.83 -8.64 -3.06
N LEU A 109 -10.51 -7.35 -3.30
CA LEU A 109 -11.28 -6.23 -2.77
C LEU A 109 -12.71 -6.22 -3.37
N VAL A 110 -12.85 -6.46 -4.66
CA VAL A 110 -14.17 -6.57 -5.33
C VAL A 110 -14.99 -7.68 -4.70
N GLU A 111 -14.42 -8.87 -4.55
CA GLU A 111 -15.09 -10.03 -3.94
C GLU A 111 -15.49 -9.76 -2.48
N LEU A 112 -14.57 -9.25 -1.66
CA LEU A 112 -14.82 -8.96 -0.25
C LEU A 112 -15.87 -7.85 -0.08
N ARG A 113 -15.85 -6.83 -0.96
CA ARG A 113 -16.89 -5.81 -0.94
C ARG A 113 -18.27 -6.38 -1.19
N GLU A 114 -18.42 -7.29 -2.16
CA GLU A 114 -19.69 -7.96 -2.44
C GLU A 114 -20.14 -8.82 -1.25
N GLU A 115 -19.23 -9.55 -0.63
CA GLU A 115 -19.52 -10.43 0.50
C GLU A 115 -19.98 -9.66 1.75
N TYR A 116 -19.33 -8.50 2.03
CA TYR A 116 -19.58 -7.74 3.27
C TYR A 116 -20.52 -6.55 3.10
N ALA A 117 -20.95 -6.22 1.87
CA ALA A 117 -21.82 -5.05 1.61
C ALA A 117 -23.12 -5.08 2.42
N ALA A 118 -23.78 -6.25 2.53
CA ALA A 118 -25.03 -6.42 3.30
C ALA A 118 -24.84 -6.20 4.81
N GLN A 119 -23.59 -6.30 5.30
CA GLN A 119 -23.25 -6.05 6.69
C GLN A 119 -22.89 -4.57 6.96
N GLY A 120 -23.02 -3.70 5.95
CA GLY A 120 -22.72 -2.28 6.06
C GLY A 120 -21.24 -1.96 5.86
N PHE A 121 -20.56 -2.72 5.00
CA PHE A 121 -19.19 -2.45 4.56
C PHE A 121 -19.18 -1.76 3.19
N GLU A 122 -18.24 -0.86 2.98
CA GLU A 122 -18.00 -0.22 1.69
C GLU A 122 -16.49 -0.01 1.46
N ILE A 123 -16.09 0.08 0.19
CA ILE A 123 -14.72 0.43 -0.21
C ILE A 123 -14.75 1.77 -0.96
N LEU A 124 -13.80 2.63 -0.64
CA LEU A 124 -13.49 3.85 -1.40
C LEU A 124 -12.10 3.67 -1.98
N GLY A 125 -12.02 3.37 -3.28
CA GLY A 125 -10.75 3.26 -4.00
C GLY A 125 -10.28 4.66 -4.38
N VAL A 126 -9.21 5.15 -3.75
CA VAL A 126 -8.68 6.50 -3.97
C VAL A 126 -7.47 6.40 -4.88
N SER A 127 -7.59 6.92 -6.12
CA SER A 127 -6.47 6.97 -7.05
C SER A 127 -5.43 7.99 -6.58
N ALA A 128 -4.20 7.53 -6.44
CA ALA A 128 -3.01 8.33 -6.16
C ALA A 128 -2.23 8.66 -7.45
N ASP A 129 -2.83 8.48 -8.61
CA ASP A 129 -2.24 8.94 -9.87
C ASP A 129 -2.11 10.47 -9.85
N ASP A 130 -0.96 10.96 -10.34
CA ASP A 130 -0.73 12.38 -10.48
C ASP A 130 -1.68 12.98 -11.53
N LEU A 131 -2.34 14.09 -11.18
CA LEU A 131 -3.29 14.78 -12.04
C LEU A 131 -2.79 16.19 -12.37
N ASP A 132 -2.62 16.48 -13.66
CA ASP A 132 -2.28 17.82 -14.13
C ASP A 132 -3.54 18.70 -14.15
N ARG A 133 -3.74 19.47 -13.08
CA ARG A 133 -4.90 20.34 -12.92
C ARG A 133 -4.80 21.65 -13.73
N ASP A 134 -3.62 22.00 -14.20
CA ASP A 134 -3.37 23.23 -14.96
C ASP A 134 -3.63 23.03 -16.45
N ASP A 135 -3.61 21.77 -16.93
CA ASP A 135 -3.96 21.40 -18.32
C ASP A 135 -5.25 20.56 -18.35
N ALA A 136 -6.34 21.18 -18.77
CA ALA A 136 -7.65 20.53 -18.83
C ALA A 136 -7.71 19.34 -19.81
N ALA A 137 -6.94 19.37 -20.89
CA ALA A 137 -6.90 18.26 -21.86
C ALA A 137 -6.15 17.07 -21.28
N LYS A 138 -5.03 17.31 -20.62
CA LYS A 138 -4.22 16.30 -19.96
C LYS A 138 -4.99 15.68 -18.79
N LEU A 139 -5.60 16.53 -17.94
CA LEU A 139 -6.46 16.06 -16.85
C LEU A 139 -7.58 15.14 -17.35
N ALA A 140 -8.21 15.47 -18.48
CA ALA A 140 -9.27 14.64 -19.04
C ALA A 140 -8.74 13.28 -19.54
N GLU A 141 -7.52 13.22 -20.07
CA GLU A 141 -6.89 11.95 -20.48
C GLU A 141 -6.49 11.11 -19.28
N GLU A 142 -5.86 11.69 -18.25
CA GLU A 142 -5.51 11.00 -17.01
C GLU A 142 -6.74 10.39 -16.30
N LYS A 143 -7.85 11.13 -16.25
CA LYS A 143 -9.14 10.60 -15.75
C LYS A 143 -9.64 9.41 -16.56
N LYS A 144 -9.47 9.42 -17.90
CA LYS A 144 -9.83 8.27 -18.75
C LYS A 144 -8.95 7.05 -18.50
N GLU A 145 -7.66 7.25 -18.26
CA GLU A 145 -6.75 6.15 -17.91
C GLU A 145 -7.15 5.49 -16.61
N ILE A 146 -7.50 6.27 -15.58
CA ILE A 146 -8.01 5.76 -14.31
C ILE A 146 -9.32 4.99 -14.53
N ALA A 147 -10.27 5.56 -15.28
CA ALA A 147 -11.55 4.92 -15.59
C ALA A 147 -11.38 3.63 -16.38
N HIS A 148 -10.45 3.62 -17.35
CA HIS A 148 -10.11 2.42 -18.13
C HIS A 148 -9.52 1.32 -17.23
N SER A 149 -8.56 1.66 -16.38
CA SER A 149 -7.98 0.72 -15.42
C SER A 149 -9.02 0.16 -14.44
N ALA A 150 -9.90 1.01 -13.92
CA ALA A 150 -10.99 0.59 -13.04
C ALA A 150 -11.93 -0.40 -13.74
N THR A 151 -12.24 -0.15 -15.02
CA THR A 151 -13.06 -1.05 -15.84
C THR A 151 -12.37 -2.39 -16.09
N GLN A 152 -11.07 -2.37 -16.45
CA GLN A 152 -10.29 -3.60 -16.68
C GLN A 152 -10.17 -4.46 -15.42
N LEU A 153 -10.08 -3.83 -14.25
CA LEU A 153 -10.00 -4.48 -12.96
C LEU A 153 -11.37 -4.86 -12.37
N HIS A 154 -12.46 -4.59 -13.12
CA HIS A 154 -13.84 -4.84 -12.69
C HIS A 154 -14.20 -4.20 -11.34
N ILE A 155 -13.64 -3.02 -11.05
CA ILE A 155 -13.90 -2.31 -9.80
C ILE A 155 -15.39 -1.94 -9.75
N SER A 156 -16.10 -2.47 -8.73
CA SER A 156 -17.54 -2.27 -8.53
C SER A 156 -17.85 -1.27 -7.39
N TYR A 157 -16.83 -0.73 -6.76
CA TYR A 157 -16.93 0.28 -5.68
C TYR A 157 -16.54 1.67 -6.18
N PRO A 158 -16.87 2.76 -5.44
CA PRO A 158 -16.51 4.13 -5.82
C PRO A 158 -15.01 4.30 -6.01
N VAL A 159 -14.62 4.85 -7.17
CA VAL A 159 -13.26 5.27 -7.47
C VAL A 159 -13.18 6.79 -7.40
N LEU A 160 -12.40 7.28 -6.46
CA LEU A 160 -12.17 8.69 -6.22
C LEU A 160 -10.82 9.09 -6.81
N ILE A 161 -10.72 10.34 -7.24
CA ILE A 161 -9.50 10.89 -7.84
C ILE A 161 -8.87 11.93 -6.90
N ASP A 162 -7.57 12.25 -7.15
CA ASP A 162 -6.81 13.23 -6.34
C ASP A 162 -6.36 12.71 -4.96
N GLY A 163 -6.05 11.42 -4.87
CA GLY A 163 -5.53 10.82 -3.64
C GLY A 163 -4.24 11.48 -3.13
N GLY A 164 -3.42 12.02 -4.02
CA GLY A 164 -2.21 12.75 -3.65
C GLY A 164 -2.46 13.93 -2.72
N SER A 165 -3.63 14.58 -2.80
CA SER A 165 -4.03 15.66 -1.87
C SER A 165 -4.17 15.18 -0.43
N LEU A 166 -4.37 13.87 -0.22
CA LEU A 166 -4.55 13.25 1.10
C LEU A 166 -3.25 12.68 1.70
N ASP A 167 -2.16 12.69 0.96
CA ASP A 167 -0.88 12.09 1.33
C ASP A 167 -0.47 12.44 2.77
N LYS A 168 -0.35 13.74 3.07
CA LYS A 168 0.03 14.23 4.41
C LYS A 168 -0.95 13.83 5.50
N ALA A 169 -2.25 13.86 5.20
CA ALA A 169 -3.28 13.59 6.18
C ALA A 169 -3.30 12.11 6.60
N TYR A 170 -3.00 11.21 5.66
CA TYR A 170 -2.94 9.77 5.89
C TYR A 170 -1.56 9.26 6.31
N GLY A 171 -0.58 10.15 6.53
CA GLY A 171 0.73 9.82 7.10
C GLY A 171 1.79 9.44 6.09
N GLY A 172 1.58 9.75 4.82
CA GLY A 172 2.44 9.42 3.68
C GLY A 172 1.88 8.26 2.86
N LEU A 173 1.97 8.37 1.54
CA LEU A 173 1.58 7.33 0.58
C LEU A 173 2.81 6.80 -0.17
N ASP A 174 3.90 6.58 0.58
CA ASP A 174 5.22 6.21 0.03
C ASP A 174 5.21 4.83 -0.63
N GLU A 175 4.27 3.97 -0.25
CA GLU A 175 4.11 2.62 -0.80
C GLU A 175 2.64 2.33 -1.10
N LEU A 176 2.37 1.74 -2.27
CA LEU A 176 1.03 1.34 -2.70
C LEU A 176 0.97 -0.19 -2.92
N PRO A 177 -0.19 -0.82 -2.66
CA PRO A 177 -1.44 -0.25 -2.12
C PRO A 177 -1.28 0.18 -0.66
N MET A 178 -2.05 1.20 -0.24
CA MET A 178 -2.13 1.63 1.15
C MET A 178 -3.59 1.61 1.58
N SER A 179 -3.91 0.86 2.62
CA SER A 179 -5.28 0.55 3.04
C SER A 179 -5.53 0.97 4.48
N PHE A 180 -6.62 1.72 4.71
CA PHE A 180 -7.07 2.12 6.04
C PHE A 180 -8.48 1.59 6.29
N PHE A 181 -8.61 0.77 7.34
CA PHE A 181 -9.89 0.19 7.75
C PHE A 181 -10.52 1.07 8.82
N VAL A 182 -11.65 1.64 8.49
CA VAL A 182 -12.38 2.62 9.30
C VAL A 182 -13.64 1.96 9.84
N ASP A 183 -13.86 2.04 11.14
CA ASP A 183 -15.07 1.49 11.79
C ASP A 183 -16.29 2.40 11.58
N ARG A 184 -17.43 1.96 12.08
CA ARG A 184 -18.71 2.68 11.98
C ARG A 184 -18.73 4.03 12.70
N ASP A 185 -17.81 4.22 13.66
CA ASP A 185 -17.63 5.48 14.39
C ASP A 185 -16.66 6.43 13.68
N GLY A 186 -16.10 6.01 12.54
CA GLY A 186 -15.14 6.79 11.77
C GLY A 186 -13.72 6.72 12.29
N LYS A 187 -13.35 5.71 13.11
CA LYS A 187 -11.98 5.52 13.61
C LYS A 187 -11.22 4.51 12.77
N VAL A 188 -9.95 4.77 12.55
CA VAL A 188 -9.03 3.80 11.92
C VAL A 188 -8.73 2.67 12.91
N VAL A 189 -9.19 1.45 12.62
CA VAL A 189 -8.97 0.27 13.47
C VAL A 189 -7.78 -0.56 13.01
N ALA A 190 -7.43 -0.50 11.72
CA ALA A 190 -6.26 -1.14 11.13
C ALA A 190 -5.77 -0.36 9.91
N ALA A 191 -4.53 -0.58 9.54
CA ALA A 191 -3.98 -0.12 8.25
C ALA A 191 -2.99 -1.16 7.72
N GLN A 192 -2.88 -1.23 6.39
CA GLN A 192 -1.96 -2.12 5.70
C GLN A 192 -1.21 -1.35 4.63
N MET A 193 0.09 -1.61 4.52
CA MET A 193 0.99 -0.99 3.56
C MET A 193 1.58 -2.09 2.67
N GLY A 194 1.53 -1.90 1.36
CA GLY A 194 1.92 -2.89 0.38
C GLY A 194 0.93 -4.05 0.24
N LEU A 195 1.26 -5.00 -0.63
CA LEU A 195 0.45 -6.19 -0.89
C LEU A 195 0.48 -7.14 0.30
N THR A 196 -0.70 -7.48 0.81
CA THR A 196 -0.89 -8.46 1.88
C THR A 196 -1.70 -9.67 1.39
N SER A 197 -2.10 -10.57 2.28
CA SER A 197 -2.99 -11.68 1.91
C SER A 197 -4.47 -11.26 1.90
N LYS A 198 -5.30 -12.00 1.17
CA LYS A 198 -6.76 -11.80 1.18
C LYS A 198 -7.32 -12.01 2.59
N GLU A 199 -6.78 -12.97 3.33
CA GLU A 199 -7.16 -13.32 4.69
C GLU A 199 -6.88 -12.18 5.68
N ASP A 200 -5.75 -11.49 5.53
CA ASP A 200 -5.41 -10.33 6.36
C ASP A 200 -6.34 -9.16 6.09
N ILE A 201 -6.67 -8.89 4.81
CA ILE A 201 -7.64 -7.88 4.42
C ILE A 201 -9.01 -8.20 5.03
N GLU A 202 -9.48 -9.42 4.87
CA GLU A 202 -10.76 -9.89 5.42
C GLU A 202 -10.79 -9.77 6.95
N GLY A 203 -9.71 -10.16 7.63
CA GLY A 203 -9.57 -10.03 9.08
C GLY A 203 -9.72 -8.58 9.55
N ASN A 204 -9.16 -7.62 8.79
CA ASN A 204 -9.29 -6.19 9.11
C ASN A 204 -10.67 -5.61 8.75
N ILE A 205 -11.34 -6.13 7.72
CA ILE A 205 -12.74 -5.81 7.43
C ILE A 205 -13.63 -6.24 8.61
N LYS A 206 -13.45 -7.45 9.13
CA LYS A 206 -14.19 -7.94 10.31
C LYS A 206 -13.95 -7.05 11.53
N LYS A 207 -12.71 -6.65 11.80
CA LYS A 207 -12.40 -5.67 12.88
C LYS A 207 -13.16 -4.34 12.68
N ALA A 208 -13.22 -3.81 11.45
CA ALA A 208 -13.93 -2.57 11.15
C ALA A 208 -15.46 -2.71 11.31
N LEU A 209 -15.99 -3.89 11.04
CA LEU A 209 -17.41 -4.22 11.26
C LEU A 209 -17.76 -4.39 12.74
N GLY A 210 -16.76 -4.59 13.63
CA GLY A 210 -16.96 -4.85 15.06
C GLY A 210 -17.24 -6.33 15.37
N ASN A 211 -16.77 -7.23 14.49
CA ASN A 211 -16.92 -8.70 14.62
C ASN A 211 -15.64 -9.34 15.14
#